data_51f9821dc730169510c481eddfc272d3
#
_entry.id   51f9821dc730169510c481eddfc272d3
#
_cell.length_a   1.000
_cell.length_b   1.000
_cell.length_c   1.000
_cell.angle_alpha   90.00
_cell.angle_beta   90.00
_cell.angle_gamma   90.00
#
_symmetry.space_group_name_H-M   'P 1'
#
loop_
_entity.id
_entity.type
_entity.pdbx_description
1 polymer ?
#
loop_
_entity_poly.entity_id
_entity_poly.type
_entity_poly.pdbx_seq_one_letter_code
_entity_poly.pdbx_strand_id
1 'polypeptide(L)'
;MTARTPAPFTADDYRARMERAARAAADAGLAGLLVAPGPDLVWLTGYAPTAVTERLTLLVLVPGQDPALIVPALEAPDAAKATGAPALTLRDWTDGKDPYAVTAALLETDGRFGISDNAWAMHLLGLAKTLPDSSYASLTEALPMLRAVKDEAELERLAAAGAAADATYEEIRKVPFAGRKESEVAADLARLLREHGHETVDFTIVASGPNGANPHHEAGDRVIERGDMVVLDFGGLLGGYGSDTSRTVHVGEPTDEERRIHDIVREAQEAGFRAVRPGVPCQEVDRAARAVITDAGYGAYFIHRTGHGIGVTTHEPPYMIEGEEQPLVPGMCFSVEPGIYLPGRFGVRIEDIVTVTEDGGRRLNETTREMVIVD
;
A
#
# COMPACT_ATOMS: atom_id res chain seq x y z
N MET A 1 1.28 -22.38 -12.75
CA MET A 1 1.54 -23.01 -11.43
C MET A 1 0.72 -22.21 -10.43
N THR A 2 -0.16 -22.83 -9.65
CA THR A 2 -0.88 -22.13 -8.59
C THR A 2 0.14 -21.62 -7.58
N ALA A 3 0.14 -20.30 -7.33
CA ALA A 3 1.00 -19.69 -6.34
C ALA A 3 0.79 -20.40 -4.98
N ARG A 4 1.88 -20.81 -4.35
CA ARG A 4 1.82 -21.45 -3.04
C ARG A 4 1.33 -20.40 -2.03
N THR A 5 0.22 -20.66 -1.38
CA THR A 5 -0.26 -19.79 -0.30
C THR A 5 0.82 -19.72 0.79
N PRO A 6 1.30 -18.51 1.14
CA PRO A 6 2.29 -18.36 2.22
C PRO A 6 1.77 -18.89 3.55
N ALA A 7 2.68 -19.41 4.40
CA ALA A 7 2.31 -19.87 5.73
C ALA A 7 1.70 -18.72 6.56
N PRO A 8 0.67 -18.96 7.39
CA PRO A 8 0.11 -17.92 8.25
C PRO A 8 1.16 -17.42 9.25
N PHE A 9 1.09 -16.13 9.62
CA PHE A 9 1.88 -15.59 10.72
C PHE A 9 1.52 -16.26 12.04
N THR A 10 2.48 -16.31 12.95
CA THR A 10 2.35 -16.87 14.30
C THR A 10 2.23 -15.77 15.35
N ALA A 11 1.88 -16.13 16.57
CA ALA A 11 1.89 -15.19 17.69
C ALA A 11 3.29 -14.62 17.97
N ASP A 12 4.33 -15.40 17.71
CA ASP A 12 5.73 -14.95 17.90
C ASP A 12 6.15 -13.92 16.84
N ASP A 13 5.64 -14.02 15.60
CA ASP A 13 5.86 -13.01 14.57
C ASP A 13 5.27 -11.65 15.02
N TYR A 14 4.05 -11.66 15.54
CA TYR A 14 3.40 -10.45 16.04
C TYR A 14 4.11 -9.90 17.29
N ARG A 15 4.56 -10.76 18.19
CA ARG A 15 5.37 -10.37 19.35
C ARG A 15 6.63 -9.63 18.88
N ALA A 16 7.37 -10.20 17.93
CA ALA A 16 8.58 -9.60 17.40
C ALA A 16 8.33 -8.23 16.74
N ARG A 17 7.20 -8.08 16.05
CA ARG A 17 6.77 -6.79 15.45
C ARG A 17 6.47 -5.74 16.53
N MET A 18 5.70 -6.10 17.56
CA MET A 18 5.39 -5.19 18.67
C MET A 18 6.64 -4.77 19.44
N GLU A 19 7.57 -5.69 19.71
CA GLU A 19 8.84 -5.38 20.35
C GLU A 19 9.72 -4.46 19.48
N ARG A 20 9.75 -4.70 18.16
CA ARG A 20 10.48 -3.83 17.22
C ARG A 20 9.88 -2.43 17.20
N ALA A 21 8.54 -2.31 17.18
CA ALA A 21 7.83 -1.03 17.22
C ALA A 21 8.10 -0.29 18.54
N ALA A 22 8.05 -0.97 19.67
CA ALA A 22 8.34 -0.36 20.98
C ALA A 22 9.80 0.13 21.07
N ARG A 23 10.77 -0.64 20.55
CA ARG A 23 12.18 -0.19 20.48
C ARG A 23 12.32 1.04 19.58
N ALA A 24 11.72 1.02 18.38
CA ALA A 24 11.76 2.17 17.47
C ALA A 24 11.15 3.43 18.08
N ALA A 25 10.07 3.28 18.87
CA ALA A 25 9.48 4.38 19.63
C ALA A 25 10.47 4.97 20.64
N ALA A 26 11.17 4.12 21.41
CA ALA A 26 12.18 4.56 22.37
C ALA A 26 13.34 5.29 21.66
N ASP A 27 13.84 4.75 20.55
CA ASP A 27 14.92 5.35 19.75
C ASP A 27 14.52 6.72 19.17
N ALA A 28 13.23 6.91 18.86
CA ALA A 28 12.65 8.19 18.43
C ALA A 28 12.29 9.15 19.58
N GLY A 29 12.60 8.78 20.82
CA GLY A 29 12.33 9.60 22.01
C GLY A 29 10.82 9.66 22.35
N LEU A 30 10.04 8.66 21.95
CA LEU A 30 8.64 8.52 22.33
C LEU A 30 8.52 7.69 23.61
N ALA A 31 7.58 8.08 24.47
CA ALA A 31 7.24 7.32 25.68
C ALA A 31 6.48 6.02 25.35
N GLY A 32 5.87 5.92 24.18
CA GLY A 32 5.18 4.77 23.67
C GLY A 32 4.36 5.06 22.42
N LEU A 33 3.65 4.03 21.94
CA LEU A 33 2.75 4.10 20.79
C LEU A 33 1.32 3.81 21.19
N LEU A 34 0.40 4.56 20.63
CA LEU A 34 -1.05 4.45 20.80
C LEU A 34 -1.66 4.15 19.42
N VAL A 35 -1.88 2.87 19.14
CA VAL A 35 -2.24 2.42 17.80
C VAL A 35 -3.74 2.13 17.72
N ALA A 36 -4.44 2.97 16.95
CA ALA A 36 -5.88 2.85 16.70
C ALA A 36 -6.17 1.79 15.61
N PRO A 37 -7.44 1.36 15.43
CA PRO A 37 -7.84 0.49 14.33
C PRO A 37 -7.37 1.00 12.98
N GLY A 38 -6.72 0.12 12.22
CA GLY A 38 -6.14 0.43 10.93
C GLY A 38 -5.01 -0.52 10.57
N PRO A 39 -4.27 -0.23 9.51
CA PRO A 39 -3.20 -1.10 9.01
C PRO A 39 -2.11 -1.40 10.03
N ASP A 40 -1.74 -0.41 10.85
CA ASP A 40 -0.71 -0.60 11.88
C ASP A 40 -1.18 -1.58 12.96
N LEU A 41 -2.45 -1.51 13.39
CA LEU A 41 -3.02 -2.45 14.35
C LEU A 41 -3.02 -3.88 13.77
N VAL A 42 -3.45 -4.04 12.52
CA VAL A 42 -3.46 -5.33 11.83
C VAL A 42 -2.05 -5.90 11.72
N TRP A 43 -1.09 -5.08 11.30
CA TRP A 43 0.31 -5.50 11.14
C TRP A 43 0.96 -5.90 12.48
N LEU A 44 0.62 -5.20 13.57
CA LEU A 44 1.18 -5.44 14.90
C LEU A 44 0.51 -6.60 15.63
N THR A 45 -0.77 -6.91 15.35
CA THR A 45 -1.55 -7.84 16.19
C THR A 45 -2.29 -8.93 15.41
N GLY A 46 -2.45 -8.79 14.10
CA GLY A 46 -3.35 -9.61 13.31
C GLY A 46 -4.83 -9.38 13.61
N TYR A 47 -5.17 -8.38 14.42
CA TYR A 47 -6.55 -8.01 14.74
C TYR A 47 -7.06 -6.95 13.76
N ALA A 48 -8.07 -7.32 12.97
CA ALA A 48 -8.81 -6.42 12.10
C ALA A 48 -10.23 -6.26 12.64
N PRO A 49 -10.54 -5.21 13.41
CA PRO A 49 -11.89 -5.01 13.92
C PRO A 49 -12.87 -4.77 12.75
N THR A 50 -13.97 -5.51 12.75
CA THR A 50 -15.03 -5.43 11.73
C THR A 50 -15.96 -4.23 11.93
N ALA A 51 -16.04 -3.72 13.16
CA ALA A 51 -16.82 -2.56 13.54
C ALA A 51 -15.91 -1.48 14.13
N VAL A 52 -15.52 -0.52 13.28
CA VAL A 52 -14.84 0.70 13.75
C VAL A 52 -15.90 1.73 14.05
N THR A 53 -16.17 1.93 15.35
CA THR A 53 -17.21 2.84 15.85
C THR A 53 -16.59 3.90 16.74
N GLU A 54 -17.43 4.71 17.41
CA GLU A 54 -17.03 5.69 18.42
C GLU A 54 -16.41 5.06 19.68
N ARG A 55 -16.50 3.73 19.82
CA ARG A 55 -15.89 3.01 20.96
C ARG A 55 -14.38 2.88 20.75
N LEU A 56 -13.62 3.21 21.81
CA LEU A 56 -12.16 3.15 21.74
C LEU A 56 -11.67 1.69 21.66
N THR A 57 -10.96 1.39 20.58
CA THR A 57 -9.99 0.29 20.49
C THR A 57 -8.61 0.89 20.35
N LEU A 58 -7.63 0.46 21.15
CA LEU A 58 -6.30 1.05 21.16
C LEU A 58 -5.25 0.04 21.63
N LEU A 59 -4.26 -0.23 20.79
CA LEU A 59 -3.08 -0.95 21.21
C LEU A 59 -2.10 0.04 21.87
N VAL A 60 -1.67 -0.29 23.07
CA VAL A 60 -0.71 0.49 23.85
C VAL A 60 0.61 -0.28 23.88
N LEU A 61 1.65 0.32 23.33
CA LEU A 61 3.02 -0.20 23.34
C LEU A 61 3.92 0.77 24.11
N VAL A 62 4.36 0.38 25.29
CA VAL A 62 5.32 1.14 26.09
C VAL A 62 6.63 0.36 26.13
N PRO A 63 7.78 0.99 25.84
CA PRO A 63 9.08 0.32 25.89
C PRO A 63 9.32 -0.33 27.25
N GLY A 64 9.66 -1.63 27.25
CA GLY A 64 9.91 -2.40 28.47
C GLY A 64 8.69 -2.91 29.22
N GLN A 65 7.48 -2.66 28.72
CA GLN A 65 6.24 -3.22 29.27
C GLN A 65 5.59 -4.23 28.29
N ASP A 66 4.76 -5.10 28.81
CA ASP A 66 3.97 -6.01 27.99
C ASP A 66 2.93 -5.22 27.15
N PRO A 67 2.77 -5.53 25.86
CA PRO A 67 1.76 -4.91 25.01
C PRO A 67 0.35 -5.10 25.58
N ALA A 68 -0.49 -4.06 25.50
CA ALA A 68 -1.88 -4.13 25.93
C ALA A 68 -2.83 -3.65 24.83
N LEU A 69 -3.88 -4.42 24.54
CA LEU A 69 -4.95 -4.01 23.64
C LEU A 69 -6.20 -3.67 24.45
N ILE A 70 -6.55 -2.39 24.43
CA ILE A 70 -7.80 -1.88 24.98
C ILE A 70 -8.89 -2.08 23.94
N VAL A 71 -10.01 -2.69 24.33
CA VAL A 71 -11.08 -3.05 23.40
C VAL A 71 -12.44 -3.00 24.10
N PRO A 72 -13.52 -2.60 23.42
CA PRO A 72 -14.87 -2.74 23.99
C PRO A 72 -15.16 -4.19 24.38
N ALA A 73 -15.79 -4.42 25.52
CA ALA A 73 -16.10 -5.76 26.01
C ALA A 73 -16.90 -6.60 25.02
N LEU A 74 -17.75 -5.95 24.21
CA LEU A 74 -18.53 -6.64 23.17
C LEU A 74 -17.68 -7.16 22.01
N GLU A 75 -16.50 -6.58 21.78
CA GLU A 75 -15.57 -6.96 20.71
C GLU A 75 -14.38 -7.81 21.23
N ALA A 76 -14.20 -7.90 22.55
CA ALA A 76 -13.11 -8.66 23.16
C ALA A 76 -13.08 -10.15 22.74
N PRO A 77 -14.21 -10.86 22.52
CA PRO A 77 -14.18 -12.23 22.02
C PRO A 77 -13.57 -12.37 20.61
N ASP A 78 -13.72 -11.36 19.74
CA ASP A 78 -13.14 -11.37 18.40
C ASP A 78 -11.67 -10.96 18.45
N ALA A 79 -11.31 -9.98 19.25
CA ALA A 79 -9.92 -9.62 19.50
C ALA A 79 -9.11 -10.80 20.06
N ALA A 80 -9.70 -11.62 20.93
CA ALA A 80 -9.06 -12.80 21.51
C ALA A 80 -8.79 -13.92 20.48
N LYS A 81 -9.45 -13.90 19.32
CA LYS A 81 -9.23 -14.87 18.22
C LYS A 81 -8.08 -14.44 17.29
N ALA A 82 -7.63 -13.19 17.36
CA ALA A 82 -6.54 -12.71 16.53
C ALA A 82 -5.26 -13.52 16.79
N THR A 83 -4.50 -13.81 15.74
CA THR A 83 -3.30 -14.64 15.85
C THR A 83 -2.27 -14.06 16.82
N GLY A 84 -2.16 -12.74 16.91
CA GLY A 84 -1.25 -12.06 17.84
C GLY A 84 -1.78 -11.94 19.27
N ALA A 85 -3.05 -12.28 19.54
CA ALA A 85 -3.64 -12.13 20.89
C ALA A 85 -2.85 -12.82 22.01
N PRO A 86 -2.23 -14.01 21.82
CA PRO A 86 -1.38 -14.61 22.85
C PRO A 86 -0.12 -13.82 23.22
N ALA A 87 0.26 -12.85 22.39
CA ALA A 87 1.45 -12.01 22.59
C ALA A 87 1.14 -10.67 23.31
N LEU A 88 -0.11 -10.42 23.72
CA LEU A 88 -0.52 -9.17 24.35
C LEU A 88 -1.54 -9.42 25.47
N THR A 89 -1.78 -8.39 26.29
CA THR A 89 -2.80 -8.41 27.33
C THR A 89 -4.06 -7.70 26.82
N LEU A 90 -5.21 -8.40 26.80
CA LEU A 90 -6.49 -7.76 26.51
C LEU A 90 -7.00 -7.01 27.75
N ARG A 91 -7.45 -5.77 27.56
CA ARG A 91 -8.07 -4.89 28.55
C ARG A 91 -9.43 -4.44 28.01
N ASP A 92 -10.47 -5.09 28.44
CA ASP A 92 -11.82 -4.73 28.02
C ASP A 92 -12.44 -3.62 28.88
N TRP A 93 -13.37 -2.90 28.29
CA TRP A 93 -14.19 -1.89 28.97
C TRP A 93 -15.63 -1.96 28.48
N THR A 94 -16.58 -1.58 29.34
CA THR A 94 -18.02 -1.63 29.07
C THR A 94 -18.59 -0.24 28.90
N ASP A 95 -19.67 -0.12 28.14
CA ASP A 95 -20.40 1.14 27.97
C ASP A 95 -20.73 1.78 29.35
N GLY A 96 -20.53 3.09 29.45
CA GLY A 96 -20.64 3.84 30.68
C GLY A 96 -19.36 3.93 31.51
N LYS A 97 -18.29 3.25 31.13
CA LYS A 97 -16.93 3.43 31.66
C LYS A 97 -16.13 4.35 30.80
N ASP A 98 -15.13 5.00 31.37
CA ASP A 98 -14.19 5.88 30.63
C ASP A 98 -13.02 5.05 30.09
N PRO A 99 -12.93 4.79 28.78
CA PRO A 99 -11.83 4.04 28.20
C PRO A 99 -10.49 4.79 28.25
N TYR A 100 -10.53 6.12 28.32
CA TYR A 100 -9.30 6.92 28.42
C TYR A 100 -8.66 6.79 29.79
N ALA A 101 -9.47 6.62 30.86
CA ALA A 101 -8.95 6.31 32.19
C ALA A 101 -8.30 4.92 32.23
N VAL A 102 -8.84 3.93 31.48
CA VAL A 102 -8.19 2.61 31.33
C VAL A 102 -6.83 2.76 30.64
N THR A 103 -6.76 3.59 29.57
CA THR A 103 -5.52 3.88 28.85
C THR A 103 -4.50 4.55 29.77
N ALA A 104 -4.91 5.60 30.49
CA ALA A 104 -4.01 6.34 31.39
C ALA A 104 -3.40 5.45 32.49
N ALA A 105 -4.17 4.49 32.99
CA ALA A 105 -3.68 3.55 34.00
C ALA A 105 -2.58 2.59 33.49
N LEU A 106 -2.45 2.42 32.16
CA LEU A 106 -1.38 1.62 31.52
C LEU A 106 -0.12 2.45 31.22
N LEU A 107 -0.26 3.77 31.08
CA LEU A 107 0.85 4.62 30.65
C LEU A 107 1.78 5.06 31.79
N GLU A 108 1.35 4.97 33.03
CA GLU A 108 2.08 5.26 34.28
C GLU A 108 2.73 6.65 34.37
N THR A 109 3.10 7.26 33.25
CA THR A 109 3.79 8.56 33.18
C THR A 109 3.28 9.41 32.02
N ASP A 110 3.40 10.72 32.19
CA ASP A 110 3.25 11.66 31.10
C ASP A 110 4.44 11.53 30.12
N GLY A 111 4.19 11.83 28.86
CA GLY A 111 5.21 11.72 27.84
C GLY A 111 4.78 12.17 26.46
N ARG A 112 5.68 12.03 25.49
CA ARG A 112 5.38 12.20 24.08
C ARG A 112 5.06 10.83 23.49
N PHE A 113 3.82 10.65 23.02
CA PHE A 113 3.35 9.39 22.44
C PHE A 113 3.18 9.50 20.92
N GLY A 114 3.56 8.47 20.17
CA GLY A 114 3.16 8.31 18.78
C GLY A 114 1.72 7.79 18.70
N ILE A 115 0.85 8.46 17.97
CA ILE A 115 -0.55 8.04 17.78
C ILE A 115 -0.83 7.78 16.30
N SER A 116 -1.61 6.75 15.98
CA SER A 116 -2.04 6.47 14.60
C SER A 116 -2.67 7.68 13.94
N ASP A 117 -2.23 7.99 12.71
CA ASP A 117 -2.69 9.17 11.96
C ASP A 117 -4.17 9.10 11.60
N ASN A 118 -4.73 7.90 11.53
CA ASN A 118 -6.15 7.64 11.29
C ASN A 118 -6.97 7.53 12.58
N ALA A 119 -6.41 7.84 13.75
CA ALA A 119 -7.16 7.88 14.99
C ALA A 119 -8.24 8.97 14.92
N TRP A 120 -9.46 8.65 15.36
CA TRP A 120 -10.52 9.65 15.41
C TRP A 120 -10.12 10.79 16.33
N ALA A 121 -10.35 12.03 15.89
CA ALA A 121 -10.02 13.22 16.67
C ALA A 121 -10.63 13.19 18.08
N MET A 122 -11.83 12.59 18.25
CA MET A 122 -12.46 12.43 19.57
C MET A 122 -11.59 11.60 20.52
N HIS A 123 -10.87 10.58 20.02
CA HIS A 123 -9.99 9.76 20.84
C HIS A 123 -8.74 10.52 21.26
N LEU A 124 -8.12 11.25 20.32
CA LEU A 124 -6.99 12.12 20.62
C LEU A 124 -7.37 13.19 21.67
N LEU A 125 -8.53 13.83 21.51
CA LEU A 125 -9.02 14.85 22.46
C LEU A 125 -9.37 14.23 23.82
N GLY A 126 -9.92 13.01 23.85
CA GLY A 126 -10.19 12.28 25.07
C GLY A 126 -8.91 11.93 25.84
N LEU A 127 -7.89 11.45 25.14
CA LEU A 127 -6.56 11.17 25.69
C LEU A 127 -5.91 12.45 26.23
N ALA A 128 -5.89 13.53 25.44
CA ALA A 128 -5.31 14.82 25.86
C ALA A 128 -6.00 15.41 27.09
N LYS A 129 -7.31 15.19 27.25
CA LYS A 129 -8.04 15.62 28.46
C LYS A 129 -7.67 14.78 29.67
N THR A 130 -7.44 13.48 29.51
CA THR A 130 -7.15 12.54 30.61
C THR A 130 -5.68 12.59 31.01
N LEU A 131 -4.78 12.88 30.05
CA LEU A 131 -3.33 13.00 30.23
C LEU A 131 -2.86 14.40 29.81
N PRO A 132 -3.18 15.45 30.58
CA PRO A 132 -2.99 16.86 30.17
C PRO A 132 -1.53 17.28 30.02
N ASP A 133 -0.60 16.58 30.67
CA ASP A 133 0.84 16.85 30.61
C ASP A 133 1.55 16.02 29.52
N SER A 134 0.81 15.19 28.78
CA SER A 134 1.31 14.42 27.65
C SER A 134 1.18 15.18 26.33
N SER A 135 2.01 14.82 25.36
CA SER A 135 1.95 15.32 23.99
C SER A 135 1.87 14.16 22.99
N TYR A 136 1.37 14.45 21.79
CA TYR A 136 1.12 13.44 20.77
C TYR A 136 1.81 13.81 19.46
N ALA A 137 2.37 12.83 18.78
CA ALA A 137 3.00 12.97 17.46
C ALA A 137 2.32 12.02 16.48
N SER A 138 2.31 12.39 15.19
CA SER A 138 1.94 11.49 14.11
C SER A 138 2.81 10.23 14.15
N LEU A 139 2.19 9.06 14.11
CA LEU A 139 2.93 7.80 14.08
C LEU A 139 3.79 7.69 12.82
N THR A 140 3.23 8.06 11.66
CA THR A 140 3.93 8.01 10.37
C THR A 140 5.09 9.01 10.32
N GLU A 141 4.94 10.23 10.86
CA GLU A 141 6.05 11.19 10.89
C GLU A 141 7.16 10.79 11.86
N ALA A 142 6.79 10.23 13.02
CA ALA A 142 7.77 9.82 14.03
C ALA A 142 8.50 8.52 13.63
N LEU A 143 7.80 7.59 12.99
CA LEU A 143 8.29 6.28 12.60
C LEU A 143 7.94 5.95 11.15
N PRO A 144 8.42 6.73 10.15
CA PRO A 144 8.03 6.55 8.75
C PRO A 144 8.42 5.17 8.20
N MET A 145 9.44 4.54 8.80
CA MET A 145 9.96 3.26 8.36
C MET A 145 9.41 2.06 9.15
N LEU A 146 8.39 2.25 10.00
CA LEU A 146 7.87 1.21 10.89
C LEU A 146 7.49 -0.09 10.15
N ARG A 147 6.84 0.05 8.98
CA ARG A 147 6.41 -1.06 8.11
C ARG A 147 7.14 -1.12 6.78
N ALA A 148 8.06 -0.18 6.51
CA ALA A 148 8.70 -0.07 5.20
C ALA A 148 9.63 -1.23 4.88
N VAL A 149 10.34 -1.76 5.89
CA VAL A 149 11.25 -2.90 5.73
C VAL A 149 10.50 -4.18 6.05
N LYS A 150 10.28 -5.00 5.02
CA LYS A 150 9.55 -6.26 5.10
C LYS A 150 10.48 -7.40 5.51
N ASP A 151 9.96 -8.29 6.33
CA ASP A 151 10.60 -9.58 6.58
C ASP A 151 10.34 -10.57 5.42
N GLU A 152 11.00 -11.73 5.45
CA GLU A 152 10.89 -12.72 4.36
C GLU A 152 9.44 -13.22 4.16
N ALA A 153 8.70 -13.44 5.25
CA ALA A 153 7.32 -13.90 5.18
C ALA A 153 6.36 -12.82 4.62
N GLU A 154 6.67 -11.53 4.82
CA GLU A 154 5.96 -10.42 4.19
C GLU A 154 6.28 -10.33 2.70
N LEU A 155 7.57 -10.51 2.33
CA LEU A 155 8.01 -10.53 0.93
C LEU A 155 7.39 -11.69 0.14
N GLU A 156 7.24 -12.86 0.74
CA GLU A 156 6.54 -14.00 0.12
C GLU A 156 5.06 -13.66 -0.17
N ARG A 157 4.38 -12.94 0.72
CA ARG A 157 2.98 -12.51 0.52
C ARG A 157 2.85 -11.47 -0.59
N LEU A 158 3.71 -10.47 -0.59
CA LEU A 158 3.74 -9.47 -1.66
C LEU A 158 4.03 -10.11 -3.02
N ALA A 159 4.95 -11.08 -3.08
CA ALA A 159 5.24 -11.84 -4.29
C ALA A 159 4.03 -12.69 -4.74
N ALA A 160 3.30 -13.30 -3.80
CA ALA A 160 2.09 -14.05 -4.11
C ALA A 160 0.97 -13.15 -4.63
N ALA A 161 0.79 -11.97 -4.02
CA ALA A 161 -0.18 -10.97 -4.46
C ALA A 161 0.17 -10.42 -5.86
N GLY A 162 1.44 -10.13 -6.11
CA GLY A 162 1.92 -9.72 -7.43
C GLY A 162 1.69 -10.78 -8.50
N ALA A 163 2.00 -12.06 -8.20
CA ALA A 163 1.76 -13.16 -9.13
C ALA A 163 0.26 -13.36 -9.45
N ALA A 164 -0.62 -13.13 -8.48
CA ALA A 164 -2.07 -13.17 -8.69
C ALA A 164 -2.57 -12.01 -9.56
N ALA A 165 -2.00 -10.82 -9.39
CA ALA A 165 -2.26 -9.68 -10.27
C ALA A 165 -1.74 -9.94 -11.70
N ASP A 166 -0.56 -10.52 -11.85
CA ASP A 166 -0.02 -10.93 -13.16
C ASP A 166 -0.96 -11.93 -13.86
N ALA A 167 -1.47 -12.95 -13.13
CA ALA A 167 -2.42 -13.90 -13.67
C ALA A 167 -3.74 -13.23 -14.09
N THR A 168 -4.19 -12.23 -13.32
CA THR A 168 -5.34 -11.40 -13.67
C THR A 168 -5.11 -10.65 -14.98
N TYR A 169 -3.93 -10.03 -15.16
CA TYR A 169 -3.58 -9.37 -16.41
C TYR A 169 -3.54 -10.31 -17.60
N GLU A 170 -2.98 -11.52 -17.43
CA GLU A 170 -2.92 -12.51 -18.50
C GLU A 170 -4.30 -13.00 -18.97
N GLU A 171 -5.33 -12.84 -18.15
CA GLU A 171 -6.71 -13.18 -18.50
C GLU A 171 -7.50 -11.98 -19.02
N ILE A 172 -7.38 -10.80 -18.41
CA ILE A 172 -8.12 -9.62 -18.84
C ILE A 172 -7.79 -9.22 -20.28
N ARG A 173 -6.53 -9.33 -20.69
CA ARG A 173 -6.11 -9.01 -22.06
C ARG A 173 -6.71 -9.90 -23.16
N LYS A 174 -7.43 -10.97 -22.78
CA LYS A 174 -8.11 -11.90 -23.70
C LYS A 174 -9.58 -11.59 -23.86
N VAL A 175 -10.15 -10.74 -23.02
CA VAL A 175 -11.55 -10.33 -23.16
C VAL A 175 -11.69 -9.24 -24.22
N PRO A 176 -12.85 -9.13 -24.91
CA PRO A 176 -13.10 -8.01 -25.80
C PRO A 176 -13.18 -6.70 -25.05
N PHE A 177 -12.59 -5.65 -25.60
CA PHE A 177 -12.65 -4.28 -25.07
C PHE A 177 -13.55 -3.39 -25.92
N ALA A 178 -13.40 -3.43 -27.24
CA ALA A 178 -14.16 -2.57 -28.15
C ALA A 178 -15.67 -2.75 -27.99
N GLY A 179 -16.40 -1.65 -27.87
CA GLY A 179 -17.85 -1.63 -27.73
C GLY A 179 -18.37 -1.87 -26.32
N ARG A 180 -17.47 -2.10 -25.35
CA ARG A 180 -17.84 -2.26 -23.94
C ARG A 180 -17.58 -0.99 -23.14
N LYS A 181 -18.33 -0.80 -22.07
CA LYS A 181 -18.07 0.29 -21.11
C LYS A 181 -16.81 0.01 -20.30
N GLU A 182 -16.11 1.07 -19.88
CA GLU A 182 -15.01 0.97 -18.93
C GLU A 182 -15.41 0.22 -17.65
N SER A 183 -16.60 0.53 -17.12
CA SER A 183 -17.16 -0.14 -15.92
C SER A 183 -17.39 -1.64 -16.09
N GLU A 184 -17.70 -2.11 -17.31
CA GLU A 184 -17.86 -3.55 -17.59
C GLU A 184 -16.51 -4.27 -17.59
N VAL A 185 -15.45 -3.64 -18.13
CA VAL A 185 -14.09 -4.21 -18.12
C VAL A 185 -13.52 -4.16 -16.70
N ALA A 186 -13.79 -3.09 -15.93
CA ALA A 186 -13.41 -2.98 -14.52
C ALA A 186 -14.08 -4.08 -13.66
N ALA A 187 -15.35 -4.41 -13.96
CA ALA A 187 -16.05 -5.53 -13.29
C ALA A 187 -15.39 -6.88 -13.60
N ASP A 188 -14.92 -7.09 -14.83
CA ASP A 188 -14.14 -8.30 -15.17
C ASP A 188 -12.81 -8.34 -14.41
N LEU A 189 -12.06 -7.23 -14.31
CA LEU A 189 -10.85 -7.14 -13.49
C LEU A 189 -11.13 -7.52 -12.04
N ALA A 190 -12.18 -6.95 -11.45
CA ALA A 190 -12.56 -7.25 -10.07
C ALA A 190 -12.94 -8.72 -9.86
N ARG A 191 -13.61 -9.34 -10.83
CA ARG A 191 -13.93 -10.76 -10.80
C ARG A 191 -12.65 -11.62 -10.89
N LEU A 192 -11.78 -11.32 -11.84
CA LEU A 192 -10.53 -12.07 -12.06
C LEU A 192 -9.58 -11.96 -10.86
N LEU A 193 -9.43 -10.77 -10.24
CA LEU A 193 -8.66 -10.62 -9.00
C LEU A 193 -9.15 -11.58 -7.91
N ARG A 194 -10.48 -11.68 -7.70
CA ARG A 194 -11.05 -12.63 -6.73
C ARG A 194 -10.83 -14.08 -7.12
N GLU A 195 -10.96 -14.42 -8.40
CA GLU A 195 -10.71 -15.78 -8.92
C GLU A 195 -9.25 -16.20 -8.74
N HIS A 196 -8.32 -15.23 -8.78
CA HIS A 196 -6.90 -15.45 -8.50
C HIS A 196 -6.51 -15.31 -7.02
N GLY A 197 -7.51 -15.16 -6.12
CA GLY A 197 -7.33 -15.30 -4.68
C GLY A 197 -7.31 -14.02 -3.86
N HIS A 198 -7.51 -12.84 -4.47
CA HIS A 198 -7.63 -11.61 -3.69
C HIS A 198 -8.89 -11.63 -2.82
N GLU A 199 -8.72 -11.40 -1.53
CA GLU A 199 -9.82 -11.34 -0.55
C GLU A 199 -10.60 -10.03 -0.68
N THR A 200 -9.88 -8.94 -0.98
CA THR A 200 -10.45 -7.63 -1.30
C THR A 200 -9.94 -7.16 -2.65
N VAL A 201 -10.76 -6.40 -3.34
CA VAL A 201 -10.38 -5.64 -4.53
C VAL A 201 -10.46 -4.19 -4.12
N ASP A 202 -9.32 -3.52 -4.07
CA ASP A 202 -9.25 -2.16 -3.56
C ASP A 202 -9.55 -1.14 -4.66
N PHE A 203 -9.10 -1.42 -5.89
CA PHE A 203 -9.36 -0.59 -7.06
C PHE A 203 -9.26 -1.37 -8.37
N THR A 204 -9.98 -0.87 -9.38
CA THR A 204 -9.93 -1.36 -10.77
C THR A 204 -10.14 -0.16 -11.70
N ILE A 205 -9.07 0.56 -12.00
CA ILE A 205 -9.08 1.66 -12.96
C ILE A 205 -9.06 1.06 -14.38
N VAL A 206 -10.02 1.48 -15.19
CA VAL A 206 -10.03 1.26 -16.64
C VAL A 206 -10.28 2.61 -17.28
N ALA A 207 -9.24 3.20 -17.83
CA ALA A 207 -9.27 4.57 -18.36
C ALA A 207 -8.93 4.57 -19.85
N SER A 208 -9.93 4.69 -20.69
CA SER A 208 -9.83 4.58 -22.14
C SER A 208 -9.75 5.92 -22.85
N GLY A 209 -8.94 6.02 -23.90
CA GLY A 209 -8.77 7.24 -24.69
C GLY A 209 -8.54 8.47 -23.82
N PRO A 210 -9.34 9.56 -23.95
CA PRO A 210 -9.17 10.80 -23.20
C PRO A 210 -9.21 10.63 -21.67
N ASN A 211 -9.92 9.63 -21.15
CA ASN A 211 -9.99 9.33 -19.72
C ASN A 211 -8.64 8.85 -19.18
N GLY A 212 -7.84 8.17 -20.01
CA GLY A 212 -6.48 7.75 -19.65
C GLY A 212 -5.54 8.90 -19.28
N ALA A 213 -5.86 10.13 -19.65
CA ALA A 213 -5.12 11.32 -19.24
C ALA A 213 -5.36 11.74 -17.77
N ASN A 214 -6.31 11.09 -17.06
CA ASN A 214 -6.54 11.27 -15.64
C ASN A 214 -5.99 10.04 -14.88
N PRO A 215 -4.89 10.15 -14.11
CA PRO A 215 -4.28 9.02 -13.40
C PRO A 215 -5.23 8.27 -12.45
N HIS A 216 -6.18 8.98 -11.83
CA HIS A 216 -7.15 8.43 -10.88
C HIS A 216 -8.57 8.41 -11.45
N HIS A 217 -8.69 8.11 -12.76
CA HIS A 217 -10.01 7.98 -13.39
C HIS A 217 -10.79 6.80 -12.81
N GLU A 218 -12.04 7.04 -12.43
CA GLU A 218 -12.96 5.97 -12.06
C GLU A 218 -13.67 5.45 -13.32
N ALA A 219 -13.65 4.14 -13.53
CA ALA A 219 -14.27 3.50 -14.69
C ALA A 219 -15.77 3.79 -14.77
N GLY A 220 -16.18 4.40 -15.87
CA GLY A 220 -17.53 4.90 -16.06
C GLY A 220 -18.29 4.29 -17.24
N ASP A 221 -19.23 5.08 -17.75
CA ASP A 221 -20.09 4.68 -18.87
C ASP A 221 -19.48 4.94 -20.26
N ARG A 222 -18.25 5.48 -20.34
CA ARG A 222 -17.58 5.62 -21.63
C ARG A 222 -17.43 4.26 -22.29
N VAL A 223 -17.86 4.19 -23.56
CA VAL A 223 -17.68 3.00 -24.40
C VAL A 223 -16.27 3.04 -24.98
N ILE A 224 -15.53 1.97 -24.78
CA ILE A 224 -14.17 1.79 -25.32
C ILE A 224 -14.26 1.61 -26.84
N GLU A 225 -13.47 2.34 -27.59
CA GLU A 225 -13.48 2.35 -29.04
C GLU A 225 -12.17 1.75 -29.61
N ARG A 226 -12.25 1.26 -30.84
CA ARG A 226 -11.02 0.91 -31.59
C ARG A 226 -10.19 2.16 -31.80
N GLY A 227 -8.88 2.05 -31.51
CA GLY A 227 -7.95 3.16 -31.49
C GLY A 227 -7.70 3.76 -30.09
N ASP A 228 -8.41 3.29 -29.06
CA ASP A 228 -8.14 3.74 -27.70
C ASP A 228 -6.88 3.10 -27.11
N MET A 229 -6.03 3.93 -26.50
CA MET A 229 -5.13 3.50 -25.43
C MET A 229 -5.97 3.30 -24.17
N VAL A 230 -5.77 2.21 -23.45
CA VAL A 230 -6.51 1.91 -22.21
C VAL A 230 -5.52 1.63 -21.09
N VAL A 231 -5.51 2.50 -20.10
CA VAL A 231 -4.79 2.25 -18.85
C VAL A 231 -5.63 1.32 -17.99
N LEU A 232 -5.04 0.19 -17.63
CA LEU A 232 -5.54 -0.77 -16.65
C LEU A 232 -4.67 -0.64 -15.41
N ASP A 233 -5.29 -0.30 -14.28
CA ASP A 233 -4.59 -0.21 -13.01
C ASP A 233 -5.47 -0.83 -11.92
N PHE A 234 -4.94 -1.88 -11.29
CA PHE A 234 -5.75 -2.75 -10.47
C PHE A 234 -4.93 -3.42 -9.38
N GLY A 235 -5.58 -3.59 -8.25
CA GLY A 235 -4.98 -4.22 -7.09
C GLY A 235 -5.98 -4.53 -5.97
N GLY A 236 -5.45 -5.14 -4.95
CA GLY A 236 -6.22 -5.53 -3.77
C GLY A 236 -5.36 -6.35 -2.82
N LEU A 237 -5.97 -6.95 -1.80
CA LEU A 237 -5.27 -7.73 -0.79
C LEU A 237 -5.35 -9.22 -1.07
N LEU A 238 -4.21 -9.89 -0.94
CA LEU A 238 -4.08 -11.35 -0.89
C LEU A 238 -3.23 -11.74 0.33
N GLY A 239 -3.80 -12.55 1.22
CA GLY A 239 -3.14 -12.90 2.48
C GLY A 239 -2.85 -11.68 3.36
N GLY A 240 -3.67 -10.62 3.26
CA GLY A 240 -3.55 -9.36 3.98
C GLY A 240 -2.47 -8.42 3.43
N TYR A 241 -1.87 -8.69 2.24
CA TYR A 241 -0.85 -7.85 1.60
C TYR A 241 -1.30 -7.40 0.22
N GLY A 242 -0.90 -6.16 -0.12
CA GLY A 242 -1.30 -5.49 -1.34
C GLY A 242 -0.68 -6.05 -2.61
N SER A 243 -1.42 -6.00 -3.69
CA SER A 243 -0.90 -5.99 -5.05
C SER A 243 -1.23 -4.68 -5.72
N ASP A 244 -0.39 -4.26 -6.65
CA ASP A 244 -0.57 -3.08 -7.47
C ASP A 244 0.08 -3.30 -8.83
N THR A 245 -0.67 -3.01 -9.91
CA THR A 245 -0.20 -3.28 -11.26
C THR A 245 -0.89 -2.36 -12.25
N SER A 246 -0.10 -1.52 -12.93
CA SER A 246 -0.58 -0.77 -14.08
C SER A 246 0.01 -1.30 -15.38
N ARG A 247 -0.85 -1.47 -16.38
CA ARG A 247 -0.47 -1.74 -17.77
C ARG A 247 -1.33 -0.89 -18.71
N THR A 248 -0.75 -0.48 -19.82
CA THR A 248 -1.51 0.19 -20.86
C THR A 248 -1.58 -0.70 -22.09
N VAL A 249 -2.80 -1.00 -22.53
CA VAL A 249 -3.09 -1.78 -23.74
C VAL A 249 -3.62 -0.87 -24.85
N HIS A 250 -3.62 -1.34 -26.09
CA HIS A 250 -4.21 -0.63 -27.22
C HIS A 250 -5.31 -1.47 -27.89
N VAL A 251 -6.44 -0.85 -28.19
CA VAL A 251 -7.59 -1.51 -28.87
C VAL A 251 -7.42 -1.41 -30.37
N GLY A 252 -6.99 -2.49 -31.01
CA GLY A 252 -6.58 -2.52 -32.42
C GLY A 252 -5.16 -1.97 -32.64
N GLU A 253 -4.81 -1.61 -33.87
CA GLU A 253 -3.44 -1.20 -34.22
C GLU A 253 -3.11 0.23 -33.76
N PRO A 254 -2.09 0.42 -32.91
CA PRO A 254 -1.64 1.74 -32.45
C PRO A 254 -0.92 2.51 -33.56
N THR A 255 -0.98 3.83 -33.47
CA THR A 255 -0.18 4.75 -34.28
C THR A 255 1.30 4.72 -33.85
N ASP A 256 2.20 5.26 -34.71
CA ASP A 256 3.62 5.38 -34.38
C ASP A 256 3.85 6.28 -33.16
N GLU A 257 3.02 7.32 -32.96
CA GLU A 257 3.12 8.20 -31.79
C GLU A 257 2.74 7.48 -30.50
N GLU A 258 1.67 6.71 -30.49
CA GLU A 258 1.23 5.92 -29.34
C GLU A 258 2.26 4.87 -28.94
N ARG A 259 2.82 4.15 -29.92
CA ARG A 259 3.92 3.22 -29.68
C ARG A 259 5.12 3.93 -29.05
N ARG A 260 5.53 5.06 -29.62
CA ARG A 260 6.66 5.84 -29.13
C ARG A 260 6.44 6.32 -27.69
N ILE A 261 5.25 6.82 -27.33
CA ILE A 261 4.96 7.30 -25.98
C ILE A 261 4.95 6.14 -24.99
N HIS A 262 4.37 5.00 -25.37
CA HIS A 262 4.40 3.79 -24.55
C HIS A 262 5.85 3.31 -24.31
N ASP A 263 6.69 3.31 -25.34
CA ASP A 263 8.10 2.92 -25.22
C ASP A 263 8.88 3.85 -24.30
N ILE A 264 8.62 5.17 -24.34
CA ILE A 264 9.24 6.14 -23.41
C ILE A 264 8.87 5.82 -21.96
N VAL A 265 7.59 5.52 -21.67
CA VAL A 265 7.16 5.17 -20.33
C VAL A 265 7.77 3.84 -19.89
N ARG A 266 7.85 2.85 -20.78
CA ARG A 266 8.51 1.57 -20.51
C ARG A 266 10.01 1.74 -20.20
N GLU A 267 10.70 2.59 -20.94
CA GLU A 267 12.11 2.92 -20.69
C GLU A 267 12.28 3.68 -19.36
N ALA A 268 11.35 4.58 -19.02
CA ALA A 268 11.35 5.29 -17.76
C ALA A 268 11.15 4.33 -16.58
N GLN A 269 10.22 3.37 -16.69
CA GLN A 269 10.00 2.34 -15.69
C GLN A 269 11.24 1.47 -15.49
N GLU A 270 11.88 1.07 -16.57
CA GLU A 270 13.13 0.30 -16.52
C GLU A 270 14.28 1.11 -15.90
N ALA A 271 14.38 2.43 -16.20
CA ALA A 271 15.38 3.30 -15.60
C ALA A 271 15.19 3.47 -14.09
N GLY A 272 13.95 3.69 -13.64
CA GLY A 272 13.60 3.71 -12.22
C GLY A 272 13.96 2.40 -11.53
N PHE A 273 13.59 1.26 -12.10
CA PHE A 273 13.95 -0.06 -11.57
C PHE A 273 15.47 -0.27 -11.46
N ARG A 274 16.23 0.11 -12.46
CA ARG A 274 17.71 -0.01 -12.44
C ARG A 274 18.38 0.88 -11.41
N ALA A 275 17.75 1.97 -11.02
CA ALA A 275 18.24 2.84 -9.95
C ALA A 275 18.09 2.22 -8.55
N VAL A 276 17.23 1.19 -8.39
CA VAL A 276 16.99 0.53 -7.10
C VAL A 276 18.24 -0.22 -6.65
N ARG A 277 18.93 0.32 -5.63
CA ARG A 277 20.10 -0.31 -4.99
C ARG A 277 20.16 0.10 -3.52
N PRO A 278 20.69 -0.78 -2.63
CA PRO A 278 20.92 -0.41 -1.24
C PRO A 278 21.78 0.87 -1.12
N GLY A 279 21.35 1.76 -0.22
CA GLY A 279 22.03 3.03 0.07
C GLY A 279 21.70 4.19 -0.89
N VAL A 280 21.04 3.92 -2.01
CA VAL A 280 20.57 4.99 -2.92
C VAL A 280 19.36 5.69 -2.30
N PRO A 281 19.30 7.04 -2.25
CA PRO A 281 18.11 7.76 -1.79
C PRO A 281 16.87 7.46 -2.63
N CYS A 282 15.69 7.40 -2.01
CA CYS A 282 14.42 7.13 -2.70
C CYS A 282 14.18 8.09 -3.88
N GLN A 283 14.52 9.37 -3.73
CA GLN A 283 14.41 10.38 -4.80
C GLN A 283 15.17 10.03 -6.09
N GLU A 284 16.25 9.25 -6.01
CA GLU A 284 17.03 8.88 -7.21
C GLU A 284 16.27 7.90 -8.12
N VAL A 285 15.34 7.12 -7.56
CA VAL A 285 14.44 6.29 -8.36
C VAL A 285 13.48 7.18 -9.17
N ASP A 286 12.92 8.22 -8.54
CA ASP A 286 12.07 9.20 -9.23
C ASP A 286 12.87 9.95 -10.30
N ARG A 287 14.05 10.46 -9.93
CA ARG A 287 14.92 11.21 -10.85
C ARG A 287 15.29 10.40 -12.09
N ALA A 288 15.62 9.12 -11.91
CA ALA A 288 16.00 8.23 -13.02
C ALA A 288 14.83 8.02 -14.00
N ALA A 289 13.64 7.74 -13.50
CA ALA A 289 12.45 7.56 -14.33
C ALA A 289 12.02 8.89 -14.99
N ARG A 290 11.99 9.96 -14.23
CA ARG A 290 11.57 11.31 -14.67
C ARG A 290 12.51 11.89 -15.72
N ALA A 291 13.80 11.62 -15.64
CA ALA A 291 14.78 12.08 -16.62
C ALA A 291 14.46 11.54 -18.01
N VAL A 292 14.15 10.25 -18.16
CA VAL A 292 13.78 9.65 -19.47
C VAL A 292 12.59 10.36 -20.10
N ILE A 293 11.53 10.61 -19.32
CA ILE A 293 10.33 11.29 -19.81
C ILE A 293 10.61 12.76 -20.15
N THR A 294 11.43 13.44 -19.33
CA THR A 294 11.79 14.86 -19.55
C THR A 294 12.66 15.04 -20.78
N ASP A 295 13.67 14.18 -20.97
CA ASP A 295 14.58 14.22 -22.14
C ASP A 295 13.84 13.92 -23.44
N ALA A 296 12.77 13.10 -23.37
CA ALA A 296 11.88 12.86 -24.49
C ALA A 296 10.91 14.03 -24.79
N GLY A 297 10.89 15.08 -23.98
CA GLY A 297 10.06 16.29 -24.13
C GLY A 297 8.68 16.21 -23.47
N TYR A 298 8.42 15.20 -22.64
CA TYR A 298 7.12 14.97 -21.99
C TYR A 298 7.12 15.25 -20.46
N GLY A 299 8.18 15.85 -19.91
CA GLY A 299 8.31 16.06 -18.44
C GLY A 299 7.12 16.78 -17.81
N ALA A 300 6.48 17.74 -18.50
CA ALA A 300 5.30 18.45 -18.02
C ALA A 300 4.04 17.54 -17.89
N TYR A 301 4.05 16.36 -18.48
CA TYR A 301 2.95 15.41 -18.49
C TYR A 301 3.16 14.23 -17.54
N PHE A 302 4.27 14.18 -16.79
CA PHE A 302 4.49 13.26 -15.70
C PHE A 302 4.22 13.99 -14.37
N ILE A 303 2.99 13.92 -13.91
CA ILE A 303 2.40 14.83 -12.91
C ILE A 303 2.31 14.27 -11.49
N HIS A 304 2.84 13.08 -11.25
CA HIS A 304 2.87 12.44 -9.92
C HIS A 304 4.27 11.92 -9.57
N ARG A 305 4.45 11.41 -8.37
CA ARG A 305 5.67 10.70 -7.94
C ARG A 305 5.85 9.39 -8.70
N THR A 306 7.08 8.89 -8.74
CA THR A 306 7.38 7.62 -9.45
C THR A 306 6.91 6.39 -8.68
N GLY A 307 6.62 6.50 -7.38
CA GLY A 307 6.14 5.34 -6.65
C GLY A 307 5.87 5.59 -5.17
N HIS A 308 5.33 4.58 -4.53
CA HIS A 308 4.98 4.54 -3.11
C HIS A 308 5.27 3.17 -2.52
N GLY A 309 5.54 3.12 -1.22
CA GLY A 309 5.64 1.85 -0.49
C GLY A 309 4.35 1.07 -0.53
N ILE A 310 4.47 -0.25 -0.40
CA ILE A 310 3.34 -1.18 -0.37
C ILE A 310 3.59 -2.26 0.69
N GLY A 311 2.53 -2.74 1.31
CA GLY A 311 2.56 -3.77 2.34
C GLY A 311 1.15 -4.24 2.69
N VAL A 312 0.76 -4.04 3.95
CA VAL A 312 -0.64 -4.25 4.41
C VAL A 312 -1.59 -3.16 3.91
N THR A 313 -1.04 -2.11 3.31
CA THR A 313 -1.77 -1.08 2.56
C THR A 313 -1.15 -0.93 1.19
N THR A 314 -1.96 -0.52 0.21
CA THR A 314 -1.46 -0.22 -1.13
C THR A 314 -0.50 0.96 -1.10
N HIS A 315 -0.80 2.02 -0.33
CA HIS A 315 0.08 3.18 -0.18
C HIS A 315 0.60 3.30 1.24
N GLU A 316 1.93 3.28 1.39
CA GLU A 316 2.66 3.54 2.63
C GLU A 316 4.07 4.11 2.34
N PRO A 317 4.81 4.65 3.33
CA PRO A 317 6.23 4.97 3.13
C PRO A 317 7.07 3.73 2.76
N PRO A 318 8.19 3.93 2.04
CA PRO A 318 8.73 5.20 1.56
C PRO A 318 8.08 5.65 0.25
N TYR A 319 8.29 6.92 -0.13
CA TYR A 319 7.80 7.47 -1.39
C TYR A 319 8.96 7.74 -2.36
N MET A 320 8.81 7.32 -3.61
CA MET A 320 9.78 7.60 -4.68
C MET A 320 9.45 8.96 -5.29
N ILE A 321 9.92 10.02 -4.64
CA ILE A 321 9.59 11.41 -4.96
C ILE A 321 10.80 12.32 -4.71
N GLU A 322 10.92 13.42 -5.46
CA GLU A 322 11.94 14.45 -5.22
C GLU A 322 11.88 14.97 -3.77
N GLY A 323 13.03 15.04 -3.10
CA GLY A 323 13.17 15.47 -1.72
C GLY A 323 13.12 14.32 -0.69
N GLU A 324 12.79 13.09 -1.10
CA GLU A 324 12.88 11.91 -0.21
C GLU A 324 14.31 11.37 -0.19
N GLU A 325 15.04 11.74 0.84
CA GLU A 325 16.46 11.37 1.02
C GLU A 325 16.67 10.05 1.77
N GLN A 326 15.59 9.40 2.22
CA GLN A 326 15.67 8.09 2.87
C GLN A 326 16.46 7.11 1.99
N PRO A 327 17.57 6.55 2.49
CA PRO A 327 18.30 5.53 1.72
C PRO A 327 17.49 4.24 1.63
N LEU A 328 17.49 3.63 0.46
CA LEU A 328 16.92 2.31 0.23
C LEU A 328 17.70 1.26 1.03
N VAL A 329 16.98 0.38 1.71
CA VAL A 329 17.57 -0.76 2.42
C VAL A 329 16.90 -2.06 2.00
N PRO A 330 17.61 -3.21 2.06
CA PRO A 330 17.02 -4.51 1.74
C PRO A 330 15.72 -4.78 2.52
N GLY A 331 14.72 -5.31 1.84
CA GLY A 331 13.38 -5.56 2.38
C GLY A 331 12.37 -4.42 2.14
N MET A 332 12.78 -3.23 1.73
CA MET A 332 11.83 -2.22 1.28
C MET A 332 11.10 -2.67 0.02
N CYS A 333 9.79 -2.42 -0.02
CA CYS A 333 8.93 -2.68 -1.19
C CYS A 333 8.17 -1.43 -1.58
N PHE A 334 8.14 -1.14 -2.89
CA PHE A 334 7.47 0.04 -3.43
C PHE A 334 7.14 -0.14 -4.91
N SER A 335 6.22 0.69 -5.43
CA SER A 335 5.92 0.76 -6.86
C SER A 335 6.99 1.54 -7.63
N VAL A 336 7.15 1.18 -8.90
CA VAL A 336 7.85 1.99 -9.92
C VAL A 336 6.89 2.14 -11.08
N GLU A 337 6.22 3.30 -11.15
CA GLU A 337 5.01 3.54 -11.96
C GLU A 337 5.01 4.86 -12.76
N PRO A 338 6.06 5.18 -13.51
CA PRO A 338 6.04 6.41 -14.29
C PRO A 338 4.91 6.42 -15.32
N GLY A 339 4.43 7.63 -15.66
CA GLY A 339 3.38 7.80 -16.66
C GLY A 339 3.48 9.10 -17.44
N ILE A 340 2.87 9.11 -18.62
CA ILE A 340 2.66 10.29 -19.46
C ILE A 340 1.18 10.46 -19.70
N TYR A 341 0.63 11.62 -19.35
CA TYR A 341 -0.81 11.92 -19.41
C TYR A 341 -1.06 13.12 -20.31
N LEU A 342 -1.58 12.86 -21.52
CA LEU A 342 -1.83 13.89 -22.53
C LEU A 342 -3.29 14.37 -22.48
N PRO A 343 -3.59 15.55 -21.90
CA PRO A 343 -4.95 16.01 -21.70
C PRO A 343 -5.82 15.96 -22.95
N GLY A 344 -7.00 15.35 -22.85
CA GLY A 344 -7.95 15.20 -23.94
C GLY A 344 -7.57 14.18 -25.02
N ARG A 345 -6.48 13.43 -24.81
CA ARG A 345 -6.00 12.43 -25.77
C ARG A 345 -5.94 11.04 -25.15
N PHE A 346 -4.92 10.73 -24.36
CA PHE A 346 -4.72 9.45 -23.67
C PHE A 346 -3.65 9.56 -22.59
N GLY A 347 -3.53 8.53 -21.78
CA GLY A 347 -2.43 8.33 -20.84
C GLY A 347 -1.77 6.98 -21.03
N VAL A 348 -0.54 6.88 -20.52
CA VAL A 348 0.23 5.64 -20.42
C VAL A 348 0.82 5.56 -19.04
N ARG A 349 0.61 4.43 -18.35
CA ARG A 349 1.29 4.06 -17.10
C ARG A 349 1.74 2.60 -17.17
N ILE A 350 2.95 2.34 -16.71
CA ILE A 350 3.51 0.99 -16.58
C ILE A 350 4.11 0.91 -15.18
N GLU A 351 3.66 -0.07 -14.42
CA GLU A 351 3.98 -0.22 -13.01
C GLU A 351 4.36 -1.65 -12.67
N ASP A 352 5.40 -1.78 -11.86
CA ASP A 352 5.71 -2.99 -11.13
C ASP A 352 5.98 -2.68 -9.66
N ILE A 353 5.64 -3.61 -8.79
CA ILE A 353 6.13 -3.61 -7.42
C ILE A 353 7.54 -4.20 -7.41
N VAL A 354 8.43 -3.50 -6.70
CA VAL A 354 9.86 -3.84 -6.59
C VAL A 354 10.23 -3.98 -5.11
N THR A 355 11.05 -4.97 -4.79
CA THR A 355 11.72 -5.06 -3.49
C THR A 355 13.22 -4.80 -3.64
N VAL A 356 13.81 -4.15 -2.63
CA VAL A 356 15.26 -3.96 -2.53
C VAL A 356 15.88 -5.25 -1.99
N THR A 357 16.92 -5.75 -2.67
CA THR A 357 17.76 -6.86 -2.23
C THR A 357 19.18 -6.37 -1.95
N GLU A 358 20.05 -7.23 -1.45
CA GLU A 358 21.47 -6.88 -1.23
C GLU A 358 22.19 -6.45 -2.52
N ASP A 359 21.77 -7.01 -3.67
CA ASP A 359 22.41 -6.80 -4.97
C ASP A 359 21.72 -5.74 -5.85
N GLY A 360 20.53 -5.26 -5.46
CA GLY A 360 19.72 -4.30 -6.27
C GLY A 360 18.23 -4.49 -6.13
N GLY A 361 17.48 -4.13 -7.18
CA GLY A 361 16.04 -4.33 -7.24
C GLY A 361 15.63 -5.73 -7.73
N ARG A 362 14.54 -6.26 -7.16
CA ARG A 362 13.85 -7.45 -7.67
C ARG A 362 12.38 -7.12 -7.88
N ARG A 363 11.85 -7.40 -9.05
CA ARG A 363 10.41 -7.24 -9.36
C ARG A 363 9.60 -8.34 -8.68
N LEU A 364 8.41 -7.98 -8.24
CA LEU A 364 7.38 -8.91 -7.73
C LEU A 364 6.26 -9.13 -8.76
N ASN A 365 6.25 -8.35 -9.86
CA ASN A 365 5.42 -8.53 -11.04
C ASN A 365 6.30 -9.01 -12.21
N GLU A 366 5.87 -10.05 -12.90
CA GLU A 366 6.62 -10.66 -14.00
C GLU A 366 5.91 -10.54 -15.36
N THR A 367 4.65 -10.07 -15.39
CA THR A 367 3.90 -9.90 -16.63
C THR A 367 4.55 -8.89 -17.57
N THR A 368 4.26 -9.00 -18.88
CA THR A 368 4.88 -8.17 -19.92
C THR A 368 4.67 -6.68 -19.69
N ARG A 369 5.68 -5.89 -19.99
CA ARG A 369 5.66 -4.41 -20.05
C ARG A 369 5.57 -3.88 -21.48
N GLU A 370 5.57 -4.78 -22.46
CA GLU A 370 5.36 -4.41 -23.85
C GLU A 370 3.89 -4.05 -24.09
N MET A 371 3.64 -3.18 -25.07
CA MET A 371 2.27 -2.86 -25.48
C MET A 371 1.54 -4.11 -26.00
N VAL A 372 0.44 -4.43 -25.37
CA VAL A 372 -0.44 -5.50 -25.81
C VAL A 372 -1.58 -4.91 -26.63
N ILE A 373 -1.84 -5.51 -27.80
CA ILE A 373 -2.98 -5.18 -28.65
C ILE A 373 -4.14 -6.09 -28.24
N VAL A 374 -5.29 -5.47 -27.95
CA VAL A 374 -6.55 -6.16 -27.62
C VAL A 374 -7.62 -5.84 -28.65
N ASP A 375 -8.69 -6.63 -28.68
CA ASP A 375 -9.83 -6.46 -29.60
C ASP A 375 -11.03 -5.71 -29.00
#